data_d0bda8688eec5ccb6e0b76dcbf23d8ab
#
_entry.id   d0bda8688eec5ccb6e0b76dcbf23d8ab
#
_cell.length_a   1.000
_cell.length_b   1.000
_cell.length_c   1.000
_cell.angle_alpha   90.00
_cell.angle_beta   90.00
_cell.angle_gamma   90.00
#
_symmetry.space_group_name_H-M   'P 1'
#
loop_
_entity.id
_entity.type
_entity.pdbx_description
1 polymer ?
#
loop_
_entity_poly.entity_id
_entity_poly.type
_entity_poly.pdbx_seq_one_letter_code
_entity_poly.pdbx_strand_id
1 'polypeptide(L)'
;MEVRLESTDGLGRQAEVWVGGSLLVVMDEYTRPGERTAPGPLPDAKFVYMTEEAFSWDEAIAANRSERRLLEPLRAWRYAGYGRVVQIMPVVIDFGLMCMEDANWTNDEKLVGRFVCVPIDRLSLTRHESDRWPEDLR
;
A
#
# COMPACT_ATOMS: atom_id res chain seq x y z
N MET A 1 -10.06 8.16 -3.71
CA MET A 1 -10.23 6.79 -3.15
C MET A 1 -10.95 6.90 -1.82
N GLU A 2 -12.07 6.26 -1.70
CA GLU A 2 -12.82 6.24 -0.46
C GLU A 2 -12.38 5.05 0.40
N VAL A 3 -12.03 5.31 1.64
CA VAL A 3 -11.61 4.30 2.62
C VAL A 3 -12.54 4.35 3.81
N ARG A 4 -13.03 3.18 4.21
CA ARG A 4 -13.94 3.04 5.34
C ARG A 4 -13.41 1.97 6.29
N LEU A 5 -13.22 2.35 7.55
CA LEU A 5 -12.80 1.39 8.58
C LEU A 5 -13.98 0.50 8.97
N GLU A 6 -13.79 -0.81 8.89
CA GLU A 6 -14.73 -1.81 9.38
C GLU A 6 -14.47 -2.11 10.87
N SER A 7 -13.21 -2.41 11.19
CA SER A 7 -12.80 -2.70 12.56
C SER A 7 -11.29 -2.54 12.72
N THR A 8 -10.85 -2.33 13.94
CA THR A 8 -9.41 -2.32 14.27
C THR A 8 -9.20 -2.86 15.67
N ASP A 9 -8.12 -3.61 15.83
CA ASP A 9 -7.66 -4.08 17.14
C ASP A 9 -6.73 -3.06 17.82
N GLY A 10 -6.44 -1.95 17.16
CA GLY A 10 -5.63 -0.87 17.67
C GLY A 10 -4.32 -0.66 16.95
N LEU A 11 -3.61 0.39 17.34
CA LEU A 11 -2.33 0.77 16.74
C LEU A 11 -1.34 -0.40 16.74
N GLY A 12 -0.76 -0.67 15.57
CA GLY A 12 0.21 -1.74 15.36
C GLY A 12 -0.41 -3.13 15.25
N ARG A 13 -1.73 -3.21 15.28
CA ARG A 13 -2.49 -4.47 15.21
C ARG A 13 -3.29 -4.55 13.92
N GLN A 14 -4.05 -5.64 13.77
CA GLN A 14 -4.84 -5.87 12.57
C GLN A 14 -6.05 -4.95 12.51
N ALA A 15 -6.31 -4.45 11.31
CA ALA A 15 -7.54 -3.73 10.99
C ALA A 15 -8.13 -4.26 9.69
N GLU A 16 -9.43 -4.04 9.51
CA GLU A 16 -10.13 -4.36 8.28
C GLU A 16 -10.73 -3.08 7.71
N VAL A 17 -10.49 -2.84 6.42
CA VAL A 17 -10.94 -1.62 5.75
C VAL A 17 -11.58 -1.94 4.41
N TRP A 18 -12.59 -1.17 4.06
CA TRP A 18 -13.24 -1.22 2.75
C TRP A 18 -12.60 -0.20 1.82
N VAL A 19 -12.19 -0.66 0.64
CA VAL A 19 -11.66 0.17 -0.44
C VAL A 19 -12.26 -0.34 -1.75
N GLY A 20 -13.00 0.51 -2.46
CA GLY A 20 -13.56 0.15 -3.76
C GLY A 20 -14.40 -1.13 -3.75
N GLY A 21 -15.15 -1.39 -2.70
CA GLY A 21 -15.96 -2.59 -2.56
C GLY A 21 -15.20 -3.83 -2.10
N SER A 22 -13.90 -3.73 -1.87
CA SER A 22 -13.06 -4.83 -1.38
C SER A 22 -12.71 -4.64 0.09
N LEU A 23 -12.77 -5.71 0.87
CA LEU A 23 -12.34 -5.70 2.26
C LEU A 23 -10.87 -6.11 2.34
N LEU A 24 -10.03 -5.24 2.89
CA LEU A 24 -8.61 -5.48 3.05
C LEU A 24 -8.25 -5.65 4.52
N VAL A 25 -7.38 -6.61 4.78
CA VAL A 25 -6.72 -6.76 6.08
C VAL A 25 -5.41 -6.00 6.04
N VAL A 26 -5.19 -5.13 7.01
CA VAL A 26 -4.02 -4.25 7.06
C VAL A 26 -3.47 -4.16 8.48
N MET A 27 -2.24 -3.66 8.62
CA MET A 27 -1.75 -3.20 9.92
C MET A 27 -2.26 -1.78 10.16
N ASP A 28 -2.80 -1.54 11.33
CA ASP A 28 -3.27 -0.20 11.74
C ASP A 28 -2.08 0.65 12.19
N GLU A 29 -1.67 1.58 11.33
CA GLU A 29 -0.75 2.67 11.67
C GLU A 29 -1.47 4.03 11.62
N TYR A 30 -2.79 3.99 11.50
CA TYR A 30 -3.67 5.16 11.44
C TYR A 30 -4.05 5.67 12.84
N THR A 31 -4.37 4.75 13.73
CA THR A 31 -4.77 5.06 15.10
C THR A 31 -3.61 5.70 15.85
N ARG A 32 -3.87 6.81 16.51
CA ARG A 32 -2.86 7.51 17.29
C ARG A 32 -2.61 6.80 18.62
N PRO A 33 -1.36 6.90 19.16
CA PRO A 33 -1.05 6.29 20.45
C PRO A 33 -2.04 6.71 21.54
N GLY A 34 -2.54 5.72 22.30
CA GLY A 34 -3.49 5.96 23.38
C GLY A 34 -4.91 6.25 22.95
N GLU A 35 -5.19 6.29 21.64
CA GLU A 35 -6.53 6.55 21.11
C GLU A 35 -7.15 5.28 20.53
N ARG A 36 -8.42 5.38 20.17
CA ARG A 36 -9.16 4.38 19.42
C ARG A 36 -9.78 5.05 18.20
N THR A 37 -9.80 4.32 17.09
CA THR A 37 -10.47 4.79 15.88
C THR A 37 -11.80 4.05 15.74
N ALA A 38 -12.89 4.80 15.68
CA ALA A 38 -14.22 4.24 15.47
C ALA A 38 -14.40 3.81 14.00
N PRO A 39 -15.20 2.75 13.74
CA PRO A 39 -15.60 2.40 12.38
C PRO A 39 -16.24 3.59 11.65
N GLY A 40 -15.99 3.67 10.35
CA GLY A 40 -16.54 4.73 9.51
C GLY A 40 -15.54 5.25 8.50
N PRO A 41 -15.89 6.32 7.77
CA PRO A 41 -15.04 6.87 6.72
C PRO A 41 -13.75 7.47 7.29
N LEU A 42 -12.65 7.25 6.56
CA LEU A 42 -11.31 7.76 6.89
C LEU A 42 -10.81 8.63 5.72
N PRO A 43 -11.17 9.92 5.69
CA PRO A 43 -10.86 10.77 4.53
C PRO A 43 -9.36 11.08 4.34
N ASP A 44 -8.57 10.96 5.38
CA ASP A 44 -7.13 11.19 5.37
C ASP A 44 -6.31 9.88 5.31
N ALA A 45 -6.96 8.77 5.01
CA ALA A 45 -6.28 7.48 4.93
C ALA A 45 -5.30 7.40 3.78
N LYS A 46 -4.17 6.75 4.04
CA LYS A 46 -3.14 6.45 3.05
C LYS A 46 -2.67 5.01 3.26
N PHE A 47 -2.34 4.32 2.18
CA PHE A 47 -1.76 2.98 2.24
C PHE A 47 -0.29 3.01 1.87
N VAL A 48 0.49 2.24 2.60
CA VAL A 48 1.90 1.99 2.33
C VAL A 48 2.18 0.50 2.55
N TYR A 49 3.27 0.00 2.02
CA TYR A 49 3.66 -1.39 2.28
C TYR A 49 5.17 -1.52 2.44
N MET A 50 5.56 -2.62 3.06
CA MET A 50 6.95 -3.00 3.15
C MET A 50 7.18 -4.37 2.53
N THR A 51 8.39 -4.57 2.01
CA THR A 51 8.88 -5.83 1.50
C THR A 51 10.14 -6.18 2.26
N GLU A 52 10.17 -7.37 2.87
CA GLU A 52 11.30 -7.80 3.69
C GLU A 52 12.46 -8.34 2.86
N GLU A 53 12.15 -9.09 1.79
CA GLU A 53 13.16 -9.68 0.93
C GLU A 53 13.39 -8.85 -0.33
N ALA A 54 14.65 -8.69 -0.70
CA ALA A 54 15.00 -8.03 -1.93
C ALA A 54 14.49 -8.84 -3.14
N PHE A 55 14.06 -8.14 -4.16
CA PHE A 55 13.67 -8.73 -5.44
C PHE A 55 14.22 -7.88 -6.58
N SER A 56 14.42 -8.50 -7.73
CA SER A 56 14.78 -7.76 -8.96
C SER A 56 13.50 -7.38 -9.72
N TRP A 57 13.57 -6.27 -10.47
CA TRP A 57 12.45 -5.88 -11.33
C TRP A 57 12.21 -6.89 -12.45
N ASP A 58 13.24 -7.58 -12.93
CA ASP A 58 13.08 -8.65 -13.92
C ASP A 58 12.27 -9.82 -13.37
N GLU A 59 12.51 -10.21 -12.13
CA GLU A 59 11.71 -11.22 -11.44
C GLU A 59 10.27 -10.77 -11.26
N ALA A 60 10.08 -9.51 -10.87
CA ALA A 60 8.75 -8.93 -10.68
C ALA A 60 7.95 -8.90 -11.99
N ILE A 61 8.59 -8.56 -13.11
CA ILE A 61 7.97 -8.56 -14.43
C ILE A 61 7.58 -9.99 -14.82
N ALA A 62 8.50 -10.94 -14.65
CA ALA A 62 8.24 -12.34 -14.98
C ALA A 62 7.06 -12.92 -14.18
N ALA A 63 6.83 -12.42 -12.98
CA ALA A 63 5.75 -12.88 -12.10
C ALA A 63 4.37 -12.31 -12.49
N ASN A 64 4.28 -11.35 -13.39
CA ASN A 64 3.00 -10.76 -13.83
C ASN A 64 2.86 -10.73 -15.35
N ARG A 65 3.06 -11.87 -15.98
CA ARG A 65 2.90 -11.99 -17.44
C ARG A 65 1.46 -11.82 -17.91
N SER A 66 0.49 -12.07 -17.03
CA SER A 66 -0.93 -11.91 -17.33
C SER A 66 -1.40 -10.45 -17.25
N GLU A 67 -0.52 -9.52 -16.92
CA GLU A 67 -0.80 -8.09 -16.86
C GLU A 67 -1.97 -7.76 -15.93
N ARG A 68 -1.95 -8.35 -14.74
CA ARG A 68 -3.00 -8.18 -13.73
C ARG A 68 -2.75 -6.94 -12.89
N ARG A 69 -3.83 -6.38 -12.35
CA ARG A 69 -3.79 -5.31 -11.34
C ARG A 69 -4.73 -5.69 -10.21
N LEU A 70 -4.18 -6.21 -9.13
CA LEU A 70 -4.94 -6.56 -7.93
C LEU A 70 -4.02 -6.82 -6.75
N LEU A 71 -4.56 -6.71 -5.57
CA LEU A 71 -3.91 -7.16 -4.35
C LEU A 71 -4.47 -8.54 -4.01
N GLU A 72 -3.69 -9.57 -4.24
CA GLU A 72 -4.10 -10.94 -3.94
C GLU A 72 -3.81 -11.26 -2.48
N PRO A 73 -4.83 -11.52 -1.66
CA PRO A 73 -4.63 -11.84 -0.26
C PRO A 73 -3.85 -13.15 -0.10
N LEU A 74 -2.85 -13.15 0.77
CA LEU A 74 -2.11 -14.35 1.11
C LEU A 74 -2.41 -14.76 2.54
N ARG A 75 -2.04 -13.93 3.52
CA ARG A 75 -2.23 -14.22 4.92
C ARG A 75 -2.17 -12.94 5.73
N ALA A 76 -3.16 -12.70 6.61
CA ALA A 76 -3.22 -11.49 7.42
C ALA A 76 -3.05 -10.26 6.53
N TRP A 77 -2.07 -9.41 6.78
CA TRP A 77 -1.76 -8.22 5.98
C TRP A 77 -0.74 -8.45 4.85
N ARG A 78 -0.50 -9.72 4.50
CA ARG A 78 0.40 -10.09 3.40
C ARG A 78 -0.38 -10.25 2.10
N TYR A 79 0.21 -9.76 1.02
CA TYR A 79 -0.39 -9.79 -0.31
C TYR A 79 0.66 -10.08 -1.37
N ALA A 80 0.21 -10.64 -2.49
CA ALA A 80 0.93 -10.54 -3.74
C ALA A 80 0.37 -9.32 -4.48
N GLY A 81 1.20 -8.32 -4.72
CA GLY A 81 0.76 -7.08 -5.35
C GLY A 81 1.01 -7.09 -6.85
N TYR A 82 -0.06 -7.26 -7.63
CA TYR A 82 -0.02 -7.20 -9.09
C TYR A 82 -0.38 -5.79 -9.53
N GLY A 83 0.49 -5.16 -10.30
CA GLY A 83 0.23 -3.80 -10.73
C GLY A 83 1.06 -3.36 -11.92
N ARG A 84 0.79 -2.13 -12.35
CA ARG A 84 1.51 -1.49 -13.44
C ARG A 84 2.34 -0.33 -12.90
N VAL A 85 3.61 -0.30 -13.25
CA VAL A 85 4.49 0.80 -12.87
C VAL A 85 4.08 2.05 -13.65
N VAL A 86 3.74 3.12 -12.93
CA VAL A 86 3.29 4.38 -13.54
C VAL A 86 4.34 5.48 -13.45
N GLN A 87 5.36 5.29 -12.61
CA GLN A 87 6.40 6.29 -12.36
C GLN A 87 7.62 5.60 -11.77
N ILE A 88 8.78 6.20 -11.94
CA ILE A 88 10.02 5.85 -11.21
C ILE A 88 10.57 7.10 -10.52
N MET A 89 11.44 6.92 -9.52
CA MET A 89 12.07 7.99 -8.74
C MET A 89 11.08 8.96 -8.07
N PRO A 90 10.20 8.53 -7.15
CA PRO A 90 10.09 7.17 -6.63
C PRO A 90 9.31 6.26 -7.56
N VAL A 91 9.50 4.96 -7.39
CA VAL A 91 8.68 3.97 -8.08
C VAL A 91 7.27 4.00 -7.50
N VAL A 92 6.28 4.17 -8.37
CA VAL A 92 4.86 4.11 -8.01
C VAL A 92 4.19 3.05 -8.86
N ILE A 93 3.44 2.18 -8.21
CA ILE A 93 2.72 1.08 -8.84
C ILE A 93 1.22 1.25 -8.65
N ASP A 94 0.49 1.12 -9.74
CA ASP A 94 -0.98 1.10 -9.73
C ASP A 94 -1.44 -0.36 -9.57
N PHE A 95 -1.99 -0.67 -8.39
CA PHE A 95 -2.49 -2.00 -8.05
C PHE A 95 -3.98 -2.18 -8.37
N GLY A 96 -4.58 -1.22 -9.04
CA GLY A 96 -6.00 -1.25 -9.35
C GLY A 96 -6.84 -0.53 -8.29
N LEU A 97 -6.82 -0.99 -7.05
CA LEU A 97 -7.52 -0.33 -5.94
C LEU A 97 -6.85 0.99 -5.54
N MET A 98 -5.53 1.04 -5.62
CA MET A 98 -4.74 2.19 -5.19
C MET A 98 -3.37 2.18 -5.86
N CYS A 99 -2.73 3.33 -5.85
CA CYS A 99 -1.32 3.46 -6.19
C CYS A 99 -0.50 3.54 -4.91
N MET A 100 0.65 2.86 -4.89
CA MET A 100 1.58 2.91 -3.76
C MET A 100 3.02 3.00 -4.25
N GLU A 101 3.88 3.62 -3.43
CA GLU A 101 5.30 3.66 -3.68
C GLU A 101 5.96 2.34 -3.31
N ASP A 102 6.95 1.94 -4.10
CA ASP A 102 7.83 0.80 -3.80
C ASP A 102 9.22 1.31 -3.45
N ALA A 103 9.78 0.81 -2.35
CA ALA A 103 11.08 1.24 -1.87
C ALA A 103 12.25 0.71 -2.71
N ASN A 104 12.01 -0.25 -3.62
CA ASN A 104 13.06 -0.81 -4.48
C ASN A 104 13.37 0.16 -5.61
N TRP A 105 14.41 0.96 -5.40
CA TRP A 105 14.79 2.04 -6.30
C TRP A 105 15.28 1.54 -7.65
N THR A 106 14.97 2.28 -8.70
CA THR A 106 15.56 2.13 -10.03
C THR A 106 15.54 3.46 -10.78
N ASN A 107 16.47 3.64 -11.69
CA ASN A 107 16.48 4.74 -12.66
C ASN A 107 16.20 4.25 -14.09
N ASP A 108 15.82 3.00 -14.25
CA ASP A 108 15.54 2.43 -15.57
C ASP A 108 14.15 2.87 -16.05
N GLU A 109 14.11 3.83 -16.94
CA GLU A 109 12.86 4.37 -17.51
C GLU A 109 12.02 3.32 -18.25
N LYS A 110 12.63 2.22 -18.68
CA LYS A 110 11.94 1.13 -19.36
C LYS A 110 10.97 0.39 -18.43
N LEU A 111 11.12 0.56 -17.11
CA LEU A 111 10.21 -0.03 -16.14
C LEU A 111 8.83 0.62 -16.19
N VAL A 112 8.74 1.90 -16.55
CA VAL A 112 7.45 2.61 -16.64
C VAL A 112 6.55 1.94 -17.68
N GLY A 113 5.33 1.63 -17.25
CA GLY A 113 4.36 0.92 -18.10
C GLY A 113 4.41 -0.59 -18.00
N ARG A 114 5.43 -1.16 -17.35
CA ARG A 114 5.53 -2.61 -17.18
C ARG A 114 4.62 -3.10 -16.06
N PHE A 115 4.08 -4.29 -16.27
CA PHE A 115 3.30 -4.99 -15.25
C PHE A 115 4.24 -5.83 -14.40
N VAL A 116 4.06 -5.73 -13.09
CA VAL A 116 4.93 -6.39 -12.09
C VAL A 116 4.08 -7.08 -11.04
N CYS A 117 4.67 -8.09 -10.40
CA CYS A 117 4.15 -8.64 -9.16
C CYS A 117 5.21 -8.46 -8.08
N VAL A 118 4.87 -7.75 -7.03
CA VAL A 118 5.80 -7.48 -5.93
C VAL A 118 5.28 -8.12 -4.64
N PRO A 119 6.20 -8.63 -3.79
CA PRO A 119 5.80 -9.15 -2.49
C PRO A 119 5.46 -8.00 -1.55
N ILE A 120 4.28 -8.08 -0.95
CA ILE A 120 3.84 -7.15 0.09
C ILE A 120 3.80 -7.93 1.39
N ASP A 121 4.83 -7.77 2.22
CA ASP A 121 4.92 -8.48 3.48
C ASP A 121 4.03 -7.86 4.56
N ARG A 122 3.78 -6.56 4.44
CA ARG A 122 2.87 -5.86 5.31
C ARG A 122 2.22 -4.69 4.60
N LEU A 123 0.91 -4.77 4.41
CA LEU A 123 0.12 -3.63 3.94
C LEU A 123 -0.35 -2.84 5.16
N SER A 124 -0.03 -1.57 5.21
CA SER A 124 -0.34 -0.69 6.33
C SER A 124 -1.31 0.42 5.95
N LEU A 125 -2.24 0.70 6.85
CA LEU A 125 -3.11 1.86 6.79
C LEU A 125 -2.50 2.96 7.64
N THR A 126 -2.25 4.12 7.04
CA THR A 126 -1.70 5.28 7.73
C THR A 126 -2.45 6.56 7.34
N ARG A 127 -1.91 7.72 7.63
CA ARG A 127 -2.50 9.02 7.32
C ARG A 127 -1.64 9.80 6.35
N HIS A 128 -2.26 10.67 5.57
CA HIS A 128 -1.54 11.74 4.91
C HIS A 128 -0.95 12.67 5.96
N GLU A 129 0.33 12.97 5.83
CA GLU A 129 1.09 13.71 6.84
C GLU A 129 1.43 15.14 6.43
N SER A 130 0.83 15.65 5.37
CA SER A 130 1.15 16.96 4.80
C SER A 130 1.10 18.10 5.82
N ASP A 131 0.22 18.02 6.82
CA ASP A 131 0.00 19.07 7.83
C ASP A 131 0.57 18.70 9.20
N ARG A 132 1.35 17.64 9.27
CA ARG A 132 1.86 17.09 10.51
C ARG A 132 2.95 17.94 11.16
N TRP A 133 3.75 18.63 10.36
CA TRP A 133 4.86 19.42 10.84
C TRP A 133 4.52 20.90 10.88
N PRO A 134 4.97 21.63 11.91
CA PRO A 134 4.91 23.08 11.90
C PRO A 134 5.61 23.64 10.65
N GLU A 135 5.10 24.74 10.15
CA GLU A 135 5.57 25.33 8.89
C GLU A 135 7.06 25.63 8.88
N ASP A 136 7.60 26.05 10.01
CA ASP A 136 9.01 26.37 10.21
C ASP A 136 9.95 25.15 10.19
N LEU A 137 9.39 23.93 10.25
CA LEU A 137 10.13 22.67 10.20
C LEU A 137 10.03 21.95 8.85
N ARG A 138 9.31 22.54 7.92
CA ARG A 138 9.12 21.94 6.59
C ARG A 138 10.24 22.26 5.62
#